data_11d0e28531e2c059370991c6cfb41552
#
_entry.id   11d0e28531e2c059370991c6cfb41552
#
_cell.length_a   1.000
_cell.length_b   1.000
_cell.length_c   1.000
_cell.angle_alpha   90.00
_cell.angle_beta   90.00
_cell.angle_gamma   90.00
#
_symmetry.space_group_name_H-M   'P 1'
#
loop_
_entity.id
_entity.type
_entity.pdbx_description
1 polymer ?
#
loop_
_entity_poly.entity_id
_entity_poly.type
_entity_poly.pdbx_seq_one_letter_code
_entity_poly.pdbx_strand_id
1 'polypeptide(L)'
;VIDAMATGMSFGNPSAAEPELAQILIDRIPSVERVQFSCSSTESCMSAVRIARAPTGRHRLATFEGGYHGFSDALPLSVHPDPSRPCGMDEAPQPLPDSAGIPQSAVDEVVLLVQNDWDSCERILRAHGGELACVIMELESGAGGLVVLERDFVQRLRDLTRELGMVLIFDETITLR
;
A
#
# COMPACT_ATOMS: atom_id res chain seq x y z
N VAL A 1 22.38 -21.67 4.29
CA VAL A 1 22.88 -20.35 3.90
C VAL A 1 24.31 -20.46 3.36
N ILE A 2 25.27 -20.99 4.14
CA ILE A 2 26.70 -21.10 3.74
C ILE A 2 26.83 -21.82 2.40
N ASP A 3 26.17 -22.95 2.21
CA ASP A 3 26.23 -23.73 0.98
C ASP A 3 25.67 -22.95 -0.23
N ALA A 4 24.57 -22.20 -0.02
CA ALA A 4 24.01 -21.35 -1.06
C ALA A 4 24.92 -20.19 -1.45
N MET A 5 25.71 -19.64 -0.51
CA MET A 5 26.70 -18.59 -0.79
C MET A 5 27.81 -19.05 -1.75
N ALA A 6 28.13 -20.35 -1.76
CA ALA A 6 29.15 -20.92 -2.65
C ALA A 6 28.76 -20.79 -4.15
N THR A 7 27.48 -20.63 -4.47
CA THR A 7 27.00 -20.46 -5.85
C THR A 7 26.82 -19.00 -6.25
N GLY A 8 27.02 -18.07 -5.33
CA GLY A 8 26.89 -16.62 -5.52
C GLY A 8 25.80 -16.00 -4.65
N MET A 9 25.86 -14.69 -4.45
CA MET A 9 24.96 -13.94 -3.58
C MET A 9 24.20 -12.82 -4.31
N SER A 10 24.62 -12.47 -5.50
CA SER A 10 23.99 -11.41 -6.31
C SER A 10 24.12 -11.76 -7.78
N PHE A 11 23.02 -11.72 -8.49
CA PHE A 11 22.94 -12.12 -9.88
C PHE A 11 22.22 -11.05 -10.70
N GLY A 12 22.68 -10.83 -11.93
CA GLY A 12 21.98 -9.98 -12.91
C GLY A 12 20.79 -10.65 -13.58
N ASN A 13 20.58 -11.94 -13.30
CA ASN A 13 19.44 -12.74 -13.76
C ASN A 13 18.84 -13.53 -12.59
N PRO A 14 17.59 -14.00 -12.71
CA PRO A 14 16.96 -14.82 -11.69
C PRO A 14 17.79 -16.03 -11.28
N SER A 15 17.89 -16.31 -10.01
CA SER A 15 18.53 -17.51 -9.46
C SER A 15 17.56 -18.70 -9.45
N ALA A 16 18.07 -19.91 -9.31
CA ALA A 16 17.22 -21.11 -9.20
C ALA A 16 16.32 -21.09 -7.95
N ALA A 17 16.74 -20.40 -6.89
CA ALA A 17 15.97 -20.27 -5.65
C ALA A 17 14.70 -19.40 -5.79
N GLU A 18 14.68 -18.45 -6.72
CA GLU A 18 13.53 -17.55 -6.92
C GLU A 18 12.25 -18.30 -7.36
N PRO A 19 12.25 -19.14 -8.40
CA PRO A 19 11.06 -19.91 -8.77
C PRO A 19 10.63 -20.88 -7.68
N GLU A 20 11.55 -21.47 -6.91
CA GLU A 20 11.21 -22.33 -5.78
C GLU A 20 10.47 -21.56 -4.69
N LEU A 21 10.96 -20.37 -4.31
CA LEU A 21 10.29 -19.52 -3.33
C LEU A 21 8.95 -19.01 -3.86
N ALA A 22 8.88 -18.61 -5.14
CA ALA A 22 7.63 -18.18 -5.76
C ALA A 22 6.57 -19.27 -5.71
N GLN A 23 6.95 -20.53 -5.99
CA GLN A 23 6.03 -21.65 -5.93
C GLN A 23 5.52 -21.91 -4.49
N ILE A 24 6.38 -21.80 -3.49
CA ILE A 24 5.98 -21.92 -2.08
C ILE A 24 4.93 -20.86 -1.70
N LEU A 25 5.10 -19.61 -2.16
CA LEU A 25 4.15 -18.54 -1.90
C LEU A 25 2.81 -18.78 -2.60
N ILE A 26 2.84 -19.22 -3.85
CA ILE A 26 1.64 -19.55 -4.63
C ILE A 26 0.86 -20.71 -3.98
N ASP A 27 1.58 -21.74 -3.52
CA ASP A 27 0.95 -22.92 -2.90
C ASP A 27 0.32 -22.60 -1.52
N ARG A 28 0.87 -21.64 -0.80
CA ARG A 28 0.43 -21.29 0.57
C ARG A 28 -0.61 -20.20 0.64
N ILE A 29 -0.63 -19.29 -0.33
CA ILE A 29 -1.49 -18.12 -0.31
C ILE A 29 -2.46 -18.22 -1.50
N PRO A 30 -3.73 -18.61 -1.28
CA PRO A 30 -4.68 -18.92 -2.34
C PRO A 30 -4.97 -17.77 -3.32
N SER A 31 -4.72 -16.52 -2.92
CA SER A 31 -4.91 -15.34 -3.76
C SER A 31 -3.69 -14.98 -4.60
N VAL A 32 -2.54 -15.65 -4.39
CA VAL A 32 -1.30 -15.36 -5.12
C VAL A 32 -1.19 -16.26 -6.34
N GLU A 33 -1.22 -15.66 -7.51
CA GLU A 33 -1.03 -16.37 -8.81
C GLU A 33 0.34 -16.10 -9.42
N ARG A 34 0.95 -14.96 -9.09
CA ARG A 34 2.24 -14.51 -9.63
C ARG A 34 3.04 -13.81 -8.55
N VAL A 35 4.36 -13.94 -8.61
CA VAL A 35 5.29 -13.34 -7.67
C VAL A 35 6.32 -12.55 -8.45
N GLN A 36 6.61 -11.34 -7.98
CA GLN A 36 7.75 -10.54 -8.41
C GLN A 36 8.59 -10.21 -7.18
N PHE A 37 9.86 -10.53 -7.22
CA PHE A 37 10.80 -10.17 -6.15
C PHE A 37 11.39 -8.79 -6.38
N SER A 38 11.69 -8.09 -5.29
CA SER A 38 12.39 -6.80 -5.27
C SER A 38 13.35 -6.76 -4.09
N CYS A 39 14.26 -5.78 -4.07
CA CYS A 39 15.26 -5.69 -3.03
C CYS A 39 14.74 -5.04 -1.74
N SER A 40 13.59 -4.37 -1.80
CA SER A 40 13.00 -3.69 -0.65
C SER A 40 11.47 -3.61 -0.75
N SER A 41 10.81 -3.42 0.41
CA SER A 41 9.37 -3.14 0.48
C SER A 41 9.00 -1.86 -0.28
N THR A 42 9.84 -0.83 -0.24
CA THR A 42 9.64 0.40 -1.04
C THR A 42 9.51 0.09 -2.53
N GLU A 43 10.40 -0.73 -3.09
CA GLU A 43 10.34 -1.12 -4.51
C GLU A 43 9.10 -1.97 -4.81
N SER A 44 8.71 -2.85 -3.89
CA SER A 44 7.48 -3.65 -4.01
C SER A 44 6.24 -2.77 -4.05
N CYS A 45 6.11 -1.80 -3.13
CA CYS A 45 4.98 -0.88 -3.07
C CYS A 45 4.93 0.03 -4.31
N MET A 46 6.08 0.58 -4.75
CA MET A 46 6.17 1.34 -6.00
C MET A 46 5.68 0.52 -7.20
N SER A 47 6.11 -0.73 -7.29
CA SER A 47 5.72 -1.63 -8.37
C SER A 47 4.24 -1.98 -8.29
N ALA A 48 3.71 -2.25 -7.11
CA ALA A 48 2.29 -2.55 -6.89
C ALA A 48 1.39 -1.38 -7.30
N VAL A 49 1.73 -0.14 -6.91
CA VAL A 49 0.99 1.06 -7.34
C VAL A 49 1.05 1.23 -8.87
N ARG A 50 2.22 1.02 -9.48
CA ARG A 50 2.37 1.10 -10.94
C ARG A 50 1.55 0.04 -11.66
N ILE A 51 1.52 -1.19 -11.13
CA ILE A 51 0.70 -2.29 -11.66
C ILE A 51 -0.79 -1.95 -11.54
N ALA A 52 -1.23 -1.32 -10.46
CA ALA A 52 -2.62 -0.89 -10.28
C ALA A 52 -3.04 0.22 -11.25
N ARG A 53 -2.14 1.15 -11.55
CA ARG A 53 -2.38 2.26 -12.50
C ARG A 53 -2.61 1.78 -13.93
N ALA A 54 -1.89 0.75 -14.36
CA ALA A 54 -1.91 0.28 -15.75
C ALA A 54 -3.32 -0.18 -16.22
N PRO A 55 -4.01 -1.13 -15.54
CA PRO A 55 -5.32 -1.59 -15.97
C PRO A 55 -6.45 -0.60 -15.68
N THR A 56 -6.30 0.27 -14.67
CA THR A 56 -7.33 1.25 -14.30
C THR A 56 -7.30 2.51 -15.17
N GLY A 57 -6.16 2.82 -15.77
CA GLY A 57 -5.93 4.08 -16.48
C GLY A 57 -5.97 5.31 -15.57
N ARG A 58 -5.98 5.12 -14.26
CA ARG A 58 -6.05 6.16 -13.24
C ARG A 58 -4.67 6.37 -12.63
N HIS A 59 -4.40 7.55 -12.05
CA HIS A 59 -3.05 7.87 -11.53
C HIS A 59 -3.00 8.13 -10.02
N ARG A 60 -4.11 8.56 -9.40
CA ARG A 60 -4.17 8.80 -7.96
C ARG A 60 -4.25 7.51 -7.17
N LEU A 61 -3.83 7.56 -5.92
CA LEU A 61 -3.94 6.45 -4.97
C LEU A 61 -4.56 6.93 -3.65
N ALA A 62 -5.16 6.02 -2.91
CA ALA A 62 -5.57 6.26 -1.53
C ALA A 62 -4.71 5.42 -0.58
N THR A 63 -4.36 6.00 0.56
CA THR A 63 -3.67 5.34 1.67
C THR A 63 -4.25 5.80 3.00
N PHE A 64 -3.84 5.19 4.08
CA PHE A 64 -4.34 5.51 5.42
C PHE A 64 -3.37 6.42 6.17
N GLU A 65 -3.93 7.36 6.93
CA GLU A 65 -3.15 8.12 7.88
C GLU A 65 -2.46 7.17 8.86
N GLY A 66 -1.16 7.38 9.10
CA GLY A 66 -0.33 6.48 9.89
C GLY A 66 0.21 5.25 9.14
N GLY A 67 -0.18 5.02 7.88
CA GLY A 67 0.35 3.94 7.06
C GLY A 67 1.74 4.25 6.51
N TYR A 68 2.64 3.26 6.49
CA TYR A 68 3.98 3.40 5.92
C TYR A 68 4.23 2.37 4.82
N HIS A 69 4.47 2.84 3.62
CA HIS A 69 4.66 2.00 2.43
C HIS A 69 5.98 2.29 1.70
N GLY A 70 6.99 2.68 2.46
CA GLY A 70 8.29 3.08 1.91
C GLY A 70 8.40 4.57 1.61
N PHE A 71 9.50 4.97 0.96
CA PHE A 71 9.87 6.39 0.82
C PHE A 71 9.87 6.91 -0.63
N SER A 72 9.10 6.28 -1.53
CA SER A 72 8.83 6.91 -2.83
C SER A 72 7.85 8.07 -2.65
N ASP A 73 8.02 9.17 -3.38
CA ASP A 73 7.43 10.48 -3.09
C ASP A 73 5.91 10.49 -2.80
N ALA A 74 5.14 9.59 -3.38
CA ALA A 74 3.69 9.51 -3.16
C ALA A 74 3.29 8.64 -1.95
N LEU A 75 4.22 8.06 -1.20
CA LEU A 75 3.93 7.12 -0.13
C LEU A 75 4.24 7.64 1.29
N PRO A 76 5.30 8.45 1.54
CA PRO A 76 5.57 8.97 2.87
C PRO A 76 4.77 10.26 3.15
N LEU A 77 3.45 10.11 3.18
CA LEU A 77 2.52 11.22 3.45
C LEU A 77 1.67 10.87 4.66
N SER A 78 1.71 11.72 5.68
CA SER A 78 0.98 11.55 6.96
C SER A 78 1.26 10.21 7.65
N VAL A 79 2.50 9.71 7.53
CA VAL A 79 2.95 8.50 8.23
C VAL A 79 2.99 8.71 9.74
N HIS A 80 3.38 9.92 10.17
CA HIS A 80 3.42 10.33 11.57
C HIS A 80 2.41 11.47 11.79
N PRO A 81 1.12 11.17 11.98
CA PRO A 81 0.11 12.18 12.14
C PRO A 81 0.43 13.09 13.34
N ASP A 82 0.37 14.41 13.10
CA ASP A 82 0.60 15.40 14.14
C ASP A 82 -0.73 15.71 14.87
N PRO A 83 -0.87 15.33 16.16
CA PRO A 83 -2.10 15.57 16.90
C PRO A 83 -2.45 17.07 17.07
N SER A 84 -1.47 17.95 16.87
CA SER A 84 -1.68 19.40 16.91
C SER A 84 -2.25 19.97 15.61
N ARG A 85 -2.24 19.19 14.54
CA ARG A 85 -2.82 19.53 13.24
C ARG A 85 -3.98 18.59 12.97
N PRO A 86 -5.18 18.88 13.49
CA PRO A 86 -6.34 18.05 13.19
C PRO A 86 -6.53 18.02 11.67
N CYS A 87 -6.39 16.84 11.08
CA CYS A 87 -6.83 16.59 9.73
C CYS A 87 -8.32 16.93 9.69
N GLY A 88 -8.72 17.85 8.80
CA GLY A 88 -10.06 18.43 8.79
C GLY A 88 -11.15 17.37 8.98
N MET A 89 -11.88 17.47 10.07
CA MET A 89 -12.83 16.44 10.52
C MET A 89 -14.06 16.32 9.62
N ASP A 90 -14.33 17.30 8.79
CA ASP A 90 -15.53 17.34 7.93
C ASP A 90 -15.22 17.00 6.44
N GLU A 91 -13.95 16.95 6.05
CA GLU A 91 -13.50 16.62 4.70
C GLU A 91 -12.43 15.52 4.76
N ALA A 92 -11.96 15.07 3.61
CA ALA A 92 -10.85 14.11 3.55
C ALA A 92 -9.61 14.68 4.28
N PRO A 93 -8.89 13.87 5.09
CA PRO A 93 -7.63 14.30 5.69
C PRO A 93 -6.70 14.84 4.62
N GLN A 94 -5.98 15.92 4.92
CA GLN A 94 -5.01 16.49 3.98
C GLN A 94 -3.69 15.73 4.08
N PRO A 95 -3.15 15.20 2.97
CA PRO A 95 -1.87 14.52 2.99
C PRO A 95 -0.75 15.52 3.32
N LEU A 96 -0.01 15.22 4.38
CA LEU A 96 1.12 16.03 4.85
C LEU A 96 2.43 15.29 4.52
N PRO A 97 3.37 15.91 3.78
CA PRO A 97 4.64 15.27 3.49
C PRO A 97 5.49 15.09 4.75
N ASP A 98 6.01 13.89 4.96
CA ASP A 98 6.93 13.60 6.07
C ASP A 98 8.36 14.15 5.82
N SER A 99 8.63 14.62 4.62
CA SER A 99 9.92 15.18 4.23
C SER A 99 9.74 16.45 3.39
N ALA A 100 10.55 17.45 3.68
CA ALA A 100 10.54 18.73 2.97
C ALA A 100 10.89 18.63 1.47
N GLY A 101 11.47 17.50 1.02
CA GLY A 101 11.83 17.28 -0.37
C GLY A 101 10.72 16.67 -1.24
N ILE A 102 9.59 16.29 -0.67
CA ILE A 102 8.48 15.72 -1.42
C ILE A 102 7.79 16.84 -2.25
N PRO A 103 7.69 16.69 -3.58
CA PRO A 103 7.08 17.71 -4.41
C PRO A 103 5.56 17.75 -4.23
N GLN A 104 4.96 18.95 -4.38
CA GLN A 104 3.51 19.11 -4.27
C GLN A 104 2.73 18.21 -5.24
N SER A 105 3.25 17.96 -6.43
CA SER A 105 2.63 17.08 -7.41
C SER A 105 2.46 15.63 -6.90
N ALA A 106 3.37 15.15 -6.05
CA ALA A 106 3.23 13.82 -5.44
C ALA A 106 2.17 13.84 -4.32
N VAL A 107 2.08 14.94 -3.56
CA VAL A 107 1.04 15.13 -2.54
C VAL A 107 -0.35 15.16 -3.19
N ASP A 108 -0.51 15.84 -4.31
CA ASP A 108 -1.78 15.97 -5.04
C ASP A 108 -2.29 14.64 -5.62
N GLU A 109 -1.40 13.65 -5.77
CA GLU A 109 -1.77 12.30 -6.24
C GLU A 109 -2.39 11.43 -5.15
N VAL A 110 -2.35 11.83 -3.88
CA VAL A 110 -2.72 11.00 -2.76
C VAL A 110 -4.01 11.48 -2.09
N VAL A 111 -4.86 10.54 -1.74
CA VAL A 111 -6.05 10.74 -0.92
C VAL A 111 -5.85 9.98 0.39
N LEU A 112 -6.00 10.64 1.53
CA LEU A 112 -5.90 10.01 2.82
C LEU A 112 -7.24 9.48 3.31
N LEU A 113 -7.18 8.35 3.98
CA LEU A 113 -8.29 7.69 4.67
C LEU A 113 -7.98 7.57 6.16
N VAL A 114 -9.01 7.48 6.97
CA VAL A 114 -8.89 7.26 8.42
C VAL A 114 -9.12 5.79 8.73
N GLN A 115 -8.22 5.18 9.51
CA GLN A 115 -8.29 3.77 9.88
C GLN A 115 -9.55 3.49 10.72
N ASN A 116 -10.28 2.43 10.36
CA ASN A 116 -11.52 1.99 11.02
C ASN A 116 -12.69 3.02 11.04
N ASP A 117 -12.57 4.13 10.32
CA ASP A 117 -13.67 5.06 10.09
C ASP A 117 -14.34 4.77 8.74
N TRP A 118 -15.32 3.88 8.78
CA TRP A 118 -15.98 3.44 7.55
C TRP A 118 -16.73 4.56 6.84
N ASP A 119 -17.48 5.36 7.58
CA ASP A 119 -18.37 6.37 6.97
C ASP A 119 -17.56 7.45 6.23
N SER A 120 -16.44 7.86 6.82
CA SER A 120 -15.49 8.75 6.17
C SER A 120 -14.85 8.08 4.95
N CYS A 121 -14.35 6.85 5.07
CA CYS A 121 -13.72 6.12 3.97
C CYS A 121 -14.67 5.92 2.79
N GLU A 122 -15.89 5.48 3.02
CA GLU A 122 -16.88 5.29 1.95
C GLU A 122 -17.19 6.59 1.22
N ARG A 123 -17.43 7.67 1.95
CA ARG A 123 -17.71 8.99 1.39
C ARG A 123 -16.54 9.48 0.52
N ILE A 124 -15.31 9.39 1.01
CA ILE A 124 -14.11 9.82 0.31
C ILE A 124 -13.86 8.98 -0.95
N LEU A 125 -13.92 7.65 -0.83
CA LEU A 125 -13.67 6.75 -1.95
C LEU A 125 -14.72 6.91 -3.04
N ARG A 126 -15.99 7.13 -2.71
CA ARG A 126 -17.04 7.39 -3.71
C ARG A 126 -16.83 8.74 -4.39
N ALA A 127 -16.40 9.77 -3.66
CA ALA A 127 -16.14 11.09 -4.24
C ALA A 127 -14.97 11.07 -5.25
N HIS A 128 -13.95 10.26 -5.00
CA HIS A 128 -12.74 10.14 -5.85
C HIS A 128 -12.72 8.89 -6.72
N GLY A 129 -13.79 8.11 -6.78
CA GLY A 129 -13.83 6.79 -7.40
C GLY A 129 -13.36 6.72 -8.85
N GLY A 130 -13.56 7.80 -9.63
CA GLY A 130 -13.11 7.90 -11.01
C GLY A 130 -11.61 8.19 -11.20
N GLU A 131 -10.91 8.60 -10.15
CA GLU A 131 -9.53 9.06 -10.20
C GLU A 131 -8.54 8.10 -9.55
N LEU A 132 -9.00 7.29 -8.59
CA LEU A 132 -8.18 6.39 -7.78
C LEU A 132 -7.90 5.07 -8.51
N ALA A 133 -6.62 4.77 -8.71
CA ALA A 133 -6.16 3.49 -9.24
C ALA A 133 -6.22 2.38 -8.19
N CYS A 134 -5.87 2.72 -6.96
CA CYS A 134 -5.78 1.75 -5.87
C CYS A 134 -6.01 2.38 -4.50
N VAL A 135 -6.31 1.50 -3.55
CA VAL A 135 -6.13 1.73 -2.12
C VAL A 135 -4.98 0.84 -1.66
N ILE A 136 -3.98 1.40 -0.97
CA ILE A 136 -2.90 0.65 -0.34
C ILE A 136 -3.03 0.75 1.17
N MET A 137 -2.85 -0.37 1.87
CA MET A 137 -3.08 -0.46 3.31
C MET A 137 -2.21 -1.53 3.98
N GLU A 138 -1.89 -1.32 5.25
CA GLU A 138 -1.41 -2.33 6.18
C GLU A 138 -2.61 -2.89 6.97
N LEU A 139 -2.62 -4.19 7.29
CA LEU A 139 -3.63 -4.77 8.18
C LEU A 139 -3.40 -4.40 9.64
N GLU A 140 -2.14 -4.14 9.98
CA GLU A 140 -1.67 -3.59 11.24
C GLU A 140 -0.66 -2.50 10.95
N SER A 141 -1.05 -1.26 11.20
CA SER A 141 -0.23 -0.09 10.86
C SER A 141 0.93 0.06 11.85
N GLY A 142 2.14 -0.31 11.41
CA GLY A 142 3.33 -0.26 12.25
C GLY A 142 3.70 1.16 12.69
N ALA A 143 3.81 2.10 11.76
CA ALA A 143 4.17 3.49 12.02
C ALA A 143 3.06 4.28 12.72
N GLY A 144 1.81 3.95 12.44
CA GLY A 144 0.63 4.61 13.01
C GLY A 144 0.28 4.21 14.45
N GLY A 145 1.15 3.45 15.13
CA GLY A 145 0.93 3.08 16.53
C GLY A 145 0.30 1.70 16.72
N LEU A 146 0.54 0.76 15.82
CA LEU A 146 0.04 -0.61 15.85
C LEU A 146 -1.50 -0.69 15.83
N VAL A 147 -2.13 0.16 15.02
CA VAL A 147 -3.57 0.12 14.82
C VAL A 147 -3.92 -1.06 13.95
N VAL A 148 -4.69 -2.00 14.49
CA VAL A 148 -5.22 -3.15 13.77
C VAL A 148 -6.52 -2.77 13.07
N LEU A 149 -6.62 -3.08 11.77
CA LEU A 149 -7.86 -2.87 11.04
C LEU A 149 -8.90 -3.94 11.40
N GLU A 150 -10.11 -3.49 11.66
CA GLU A 150 -11.23 -4.38 11.95
C GLU A 150 -11.60 -5.23 10.73
N ARG A 151 -11.88 -6.50 10.96
CA ARG A 151 -12.19 -7.44 9.87
C ARG A 151 -13.35 -6.98 8.99
N ASP A 152 -14.40 -6.47 9.60
CA ASP A 152 -15.59 -6.00 8.88
C ASP A 152 -15.28 -4.75 8.06
N PHE A 153 -14.42 -3.85 8.59
CA PHE A 153 -13.91 -2.70 7.85
C PHE A 153 -13.15 -3.14 6.58
N VAL A 154 -12.22 -4.08 6.72
CA VAL A 154 -11.43 -4.61 5.60
C VAL A 154 -12.32 -5.28 4.55
N GLN A 155 -13.34 -6.05 4.99
CA GLN A 155 -14.27 -6.69 4.07
C GLN A 155 -15.10 -5.67 3.28
N ARG A 156 -15.65 -4.67 3.97
CA ARG A 156 -16.41 -3.57 3.34
C ARG A 156 -15.53 -2.79 2.36
N LEU A 157 -14.28 -2.51 2.73
CA LEU A 157 -13.33 -1.83 1.86
C LEU A 157 -13.03 -2.65 0.59
N ARG A 158 -12.86 -3.99 0.75
CA ARG A 158 -12.69 -4.90 -0.39
C ARG A 158 -13.89 -4.84 -1.35
N ASP A 159 -15.09 -4.85 -0.83
CA ASP A 159 -16.31 -4.84 -1.64
C ASP A 159 -16.47 -3.49 -2.35
N LEU A 160 -16.23 -2.38 -1.65
CA LEU A 160 -16.31 -1.04 -2.23
C LEU A 160 -15.23 -0.80 -3.30
N THR A 161 -13.98 -1.21 -3.07
CA THR A 161 -12.93 -1.07 -4.07
C THR A 161 -13.21 -1.87 -5.34
N ARG A 162 -13.84 -3.05 -5.20
CA ARG A 162 -14.30 -3.85 -6.34
C ARG A 162 -15.43 -3.15 -7.10
N GLU A 163 -16.43 -2.61 -6.40
CA GLU A 163 -17.53 -1.84 -6.98
C GLU A 163 -17.02 -0.66 -7.79
N LEU A 164 -16.04 0.08 -7.25
CA LEU A 164 -15.48 1.27 -7.87
C LEU A 164 -14.37 0.98 -8.91
N GLY A 165 -14.03 -0.29 -9.12
CA GLY A 165 -13.00 -0.71 -10.07
C GLY A 165 -11.59 -0.26 -9.67
N MET A 166 -11.30 -0.18 -8.38
CA MET A 166 -9.98 0.09 -7.82
C MET A 166 -9.25 -1.20 -7.48
N VAL A 167 -7.94 -1.19 -7.50
CA VAL A 167 -7.12 -2.27 -6.97
C VAL A 167 -6.93 -2.08 -5.46
N LEU A 168 -7.15 -3.14 -4.68
CA LEU A 168 -6.82 -3.14 -3.25
C LEU A 168 -5.46 -3.81 -3.07
N ILE A 169 -4.52 -3.10 -2.46
CA ILE A 169 -3.16 -3.54 -2.20
C ILE A 169 -2.98 -3.73 -0.69
N PHE A 170 -2.59 -4.92 -0.28
CA PHE A 170 -2.18 -5.21 1.09
C PHE A 170 -0.65 -5.14 1.20
N ASP A 171 -0.16 -4.23 2.02
CA ASP A 171 1.22 -4.24 2.46
C ASP A 171 1.32 -5.13 3.70
N GLU A 172 1.85 -6.31 3.51
CA GLU A 172 1.96 -7.32 4.57
C GLU A 172 3.39 -7.45 5.11
N THR A 173 4.16 -6.39 5.06
CA THR A 173 5.52 -6.35 5.62
C THR A 173 5.55 -6.79 7.09
N ILE A 174 4.51 -6.47 7.85
CA ILE A 174 4.36 -6.85 9.26
C ILE A 174 3.58 -8.16 9.40
N THR A 175 2.55 -8.40 8.59
CA THR A 175 1.52 -9.42 8.85
C THR A 175 1.67 -10.71 8.08
N LEU A 176 2.44 -10.75 6.99
CA LEU A 176 2.67 -11.98 6.21
C LEU A 176 3.54 -12.96 6.99
N ARG A 177 3.03 -14.20 7.21
CA ARG A 177 3.76 -15.28 7.89
C ARG A 177 3.49 -16.64 7.26
#